data_9e42df9f9a9cdb9888bfacd0ba477814
#
_entry.id   9e42df9f9a9cdb9888bfacd0ba477814
#
_cell.length_a   1.000
_cell.length_b   1.000
_cell.length_c   1.000
_cell.angle_alpha   90.00
_cell.angle_beta   90.00
_cell.angle_gamma   90.00
#
_symmetry.space_group_name_H-M   'P 1'
#
loop_
_entity.id
_entity.type
_entity.pdbx_description
1 polymer ?
#
loop_
_entity_poly.entity_id
_entity_poly.type
_entity_poly.pdbx_seq_one_letter_code
_entity_poly.pdbx_strand_id
1 'polypeptide(L)'
;IGFMTWEGYNYEDAVLLNEKIVREDVYTSIHIEEYETESRDTKLGPEEITRDIPNVSEDALKDLDERGIIRIGAEVKSGDILVGKVTPKGETELTAEERLLRAIFGEKAREVRDTSLRVPHGEYGIIVDVKVFTPENSDELQPGVREVVRCYIAQKRKISVGDKMAGRH
;
A
#
# COMPACT_ATOMS: atom_id res chain seq x y z
N ILE A 1 -26.37 -25.63 20.40
CA ILE A 1 -26.55 -24.17 20.37
C ILE A 1 -28.04 -23.88 20.61
N GLY A 2 -28.31 -22.97 21.53
CA GLY A 2 -29.65 -22.48 21.78
C GLY A 2 -29.75 -20.99 21.49
N PHE A 3 -30.87 -20.56 20.99
CA PHE A 3 -31.16 -19.15 20.74
C PHE A 3 -32.24 -18.68 21.71
N MET A 4 -32.10 -17.48 22.20
CA MET A 4 -33.07 -16.85 23.07
C MET A 4 -33.17 -15.36 22.80
N THR A 5 -34.28 -14.76 23.19
CA THR A 5 -34.43 -13.31 23.14
C THR A 5 -33.61 -12.66 24.27
N TRP A 6 -32.98 -11.52 23.98
CA TRP A 6 -32.17 -10.79 24.93
C TRP A 6 -32.48 -9.28 24.90
N GLU A 7 -33.43 -8.86 25.70
CA GLU A 7 -33.80 -7.45 25.87
C GLU A 7 -34.03 -6.65 24.58
N GLY A 8 -34.40 -7.34 23.49
CA GLY A 8 -34.62 -6.74 22.17
C GLY A 8 -33.37 -6.43 21.36
N TYR A 9 -32.16 -6.63 21.91
CA TYR A 9 -30.92 -6.36 21.19
C TYR A 9 -30.60 -7.36 20.07
N ASN A 10 -31.28 -8.47 20.03
CA ASN A 10 -31.18 -9.47 18.97
C ASN A 10 -32.47 -9.58 18.13
N TYR A 11 -33.18 -8.46 17.96
CA TYR A 11 -34.41 -8.40 17.17
C TYR A 11 -34.13 -8.66 15.67
N GLU A 12 -34.98 -9.47 15.04
CA GLU A 12 -34.85 -9.94 13.66
C GLU A 12 -33.51 -10.67 13.41
N ASP A 13 -32.70 -10.16 12.48
CA ASP A 13 -31.43 -10.78 12.09
C ASP A 13 -30.24 -10.33 12.94
N ALA A 14 -30.49 -9.58 14.00
CA ALA A 14 -29.44 -9.10 14.88
C ALA A 14 -28.90 -10.23 15.78
N VAL A 15 -27.61 -10.26 15.99
CA VAL A 15 -26.91 -11.22 16.86
C VAL A 15 -26.11 -10.45 17.90
N LEU A 16 -26.30 -10.85 19.14
CA LEU A 16 -25.55 -10.31 20.26
C LEU A 16 -24.37 -11.26 20.59
N LEU A 17 -23.17 -10.73 20.66
CA LEU A 17 -21.97 -11.49 20.95
C LEU A 17 -21.33 -11.04 22.27
N ASN A 18 -20.75 -11.98 22.99
CA ASN A 18 -19.91 -11.66 24.15
C ASN A 18 -18.60 -11.03 23.67
N GLU A 19 -18.15 -9.97 24.35
CA GLU A 19 -16.87 -9.31 24.06
C GLU A 19 -15.67 -10.26 24.07
N LYS A 20 -15.73 -11.32 24.85
CA LYS A 20 -14.71 -12.36 24.89
C LYS A 20 -14.39 -12.95 23.50
N ILE A 21 -15.40 -13.11 22.66
CA ILE A 21 -15.24 -13.62 21.27
C ILE A 21 -14.34 -12.70 20.46
N VAL A 22 -14.49 -11.40 20.61
CA VAL A 22 -13.64 -10.40 19.93
C VAL A 22 -12.24 -10.40 20.52
N ARG A 23 -12.14 -10.47 21.85
CA ARG A 23 -10.86 -10.44 22.55
C ARG A 23 -10.00 -11.66 22.27
N GLU A 24 -10.60 -12.83 22.20
CA GLU A 24 -9.91 -14.11 21.99
C GLU A 24 -9.77 -14.51 20.50
N ASP A 25 -10.09 -13.60 19.60
CA ASP A 25 -9.97 -13.82 18.14
C ASP A 25 -10.77 -15.02 17.61
N VAL A 26 -11.91 -15.37 18.24
CA VAL A 26 -12.73 -16.52 17.84
C VAL A 26 -13.31 -16.32 16.44
N TYR A 27 -13.82 -15.13 16.15
CA TYR A 27 -14.37 -14.75 14.83
C TYR A 27 -13.47 -13.70 14.15
N THR A 28 -12.19 -13.97 14.15
CA THR A 28 -11.20 -13.12 13.50
C THR A 28 -10.74 -13.79 12.21
N SER A 29 -10.65 -13.02 11.15
CA SER A 29 -10.17 -13.50 9.84
C SER A 29 -8.91 -12.74 9.42
N ILE A 30 -8.07 -13.42 8.64
CA ILE A 30 -6.88 -12.82 8.06
C ILE A 30 -7.13 -12.67 6.56
N HIS A 31 -7.01 -11.44 6.07
CA HIS A 31 -7.13 -11.12 4.66
C HIS A 31 -5.77 -10.68 4.14
N ILE A 32 -5.34 -11.28 3.04
CA ILE A 32 -4.09 -10.91 2.38
C ILE A 32 -4.43 -10.19 1.09
N GLU A 33 -4.02 -8.94 0.99
CA GLU A 33 -4.19 -8.12 -0.21
C GLU A 33 -2.86 -7.97 -0.94
N GLU A 34 -2.93 -7.99 -2.25
CA GLU A 34 -1.79 -7.82 -3.13
C GLU A 34 -1.79 -6.42 -3.74
N TYR A 35 -0.67 -5.72 -3.63
CA TYR A 35 -0.46 -4.41 -4.26
C TYR A 35 0.76 -4.49 -5.17
N GLU A 36 0.58 -4.08 -6.41
CA GLU A 36 1.60 -4.15 -7.43
C GLU A 36 1.89 -2.79 -8.03
N THR A 37 3.14 -2.53 -8.30
CA THR A 37 3.59 -1.38 -9.09
C THR A 37 4.65 -1.81 -10.06
N GLU A 38 4.75 -1.09 -11.17
CA GLU A 38 5.75 -1.36 -12.20
C GLU A 38 6.50 -0.09 -12.57
N SER A 39 7.75 -0.25 -12.90
CA SER A 39 8.60 0.79 -13.46
C SER A 39 8.67 0.61 -14.98
N ARG A 40 8.23 1.61 -15.72
CA ARG A 40 8.16 1.58 -17.19
C ARG A 40 9.09 2.61 -17.81
N ASP A 41 9.48 2.34 -19.05
CA ASP A 41 10.11 3.36 -19.89
C ASP A 41 9.06 4.35 -20.37
N THR A 42 9.35 5.63 -20.24
CA THR A 42 8.49 6.71 -20.74
C THR A 42 9.22 7.52 -21.80
N LYS A 43 8.49 8.35 -22.55
CA LYS A 43 9.08 9.23 -23.57
C LYS A 43 10.08 10.24 -22.99
N LEU A 44 9.93 10.57 -21.71
CA LEU A 44 10.77 11.54 -21.01
C LEU A 44 11.94 10.88 -20.26
N GLY A 45 11.99 9.56 -20.27
CA GLY A 45 12.98 8.76 -19.56
C GLY A 45 12.34 7.62 -18.78
N PRO A 46 13.15 6.73 -18.20
CA PRO A 46 12.63 5.61 -17.41
C PRO A 46 12.10 6.07 -16.06
N GLU A 47 11.03 5.43 -15.61
CA GLU A 47 10.61 5.51 -14.22
C GLU A 47 11.64 4.78 -13.37
N GLU A 48 11.82 5.21 -12.15
CA GLU A 48 12.80 4.63 -11.23
C GLU A 48 12.16 4.27 -9.89
N ILE A 49 12.44 3.05 -9.42
CA ILE A 49 12.10 2.64 -8.06
C ILE A 49 13.26 3.04 -7.17
N THR A 50 13.02 3.97 -6.26
CA THR A 50 14.07 4.56 -5.44
C THR A 50 13.51 5.03 -4.09
N ARG A 51 14.39 5.11 -3.10
CA ARG A 51 14.09 5.72 -1.81
C ARG A 51 14.15 7.25 -1.84
N ASP A 52 14.80 7.80 -2.84
CA ASP A 52 15.00 9.24 -2.99
C ASP A 52 13.79 9.89 -3.67
N ILE A 53 12.77 10.20 -2.88
CA ILE A 53 11.48 10.73 -3.30
C ILE A 53 11.39 12.19 -2.91
N PRO A 54 11.01 13.10 -3.84
CA PRO A 54 10.88 14.52 -3.52
C PRO A 54 9.71 14.79 -2.55
N ASN A 55 9.89 15.77 -1.67
CA ASN A 55 8.85 16.26 -0.74
C ASN A 55 8.30 15.20 0.23
N VAL A 56 9.12 14.24 0.61
CA VAL A 56 8.76 13.19 1.57
C VAL A 56 9.71 13.26 2.76
N SER A 57 9.16 13.20 3.97
CA SER A 57 9.95 13.22 5.20
C SER A 57 10.70 11.90 5.42
N GLU A 58 11.78 11.95 6.18
CA GLU A 58 12.53 10.75 6.56
C GLU A 58 11.69 9.76 7.37
N ASP A 59 10.74 10.25 8.17
CA ASP A 59 9.82 9.39 8.93
C ASP A 59 8.93 8.53 8.01
N ALA A 60 8.52 9.07 6.87
CA ALA A 60 7.73 8.32 5.89
C ALA A 60 8.57 7.27 5.15
N LEU A 61 9.90 7.40 5.17
CA LEU A 61 10.83 6.49 4.49
C LEU A 61 11.46 5.45 5.43
N LYS A 62 11.16 5.50 6.73
CA LYS A 62 11.84 4.68 7.75
C LYS A 62 11.74 3.17 7.52
N ASP A 63 10.63 2.70 6.96
CA ASP A 63 10.40 1.27 6.71
C ASP A 63 10.79 0.82 5.30
N LEU A 64 11.30 1.73 4.47
CA LEU A 64 11.80 1.41 3.14
C LEU A 64 13.28 0.99 3.24
N ASP A 65 13.65 0.01 2.43
CA ASP A 65 15.04 -0.40 2.29
C ASP A 65 15.83 0.57 1.40
N GLU A 66 17.10 0.24 1.12
CA GLU A 66 17.98 1.06 0.27
C GLU A 66 17.45 1.22 -1.16
N ARG A 67 16.65 0.28 -1.63
CA ARG A 67 16.03 0.30 -2.96
C ARG A 67 14.72 1.07 -3.00
N GLY A 68 14.20 1.48 -1.86
CA GLY A 68 12.91 2.16 -1.76
C GLY A 68 11.71 1.21 -1.66
N ILE A 69 11.95 -0.06 -1.35
CA ILE A 69 10.92 -1.10 -1.20
C ILE A 69 10.70 -1.36 0.29
N ILE A 70 9.45 -1.49 0.70
CA ILE A 70 9.12 -1.71 2.10
C ILE A 70 9.64 -3.06 2.60
N ARG A 71 10.12 -3.08 3.85
CA ARG A 71 10.62 -4.31 4.48
C ARG A 71 9.49 -5.23 4.92
N ILE A 72 9.73 -6.53 4.90
CA ILE A 72 8.81 -7.53 5.44
C ILE A 72 8.70 -7.34 6.95
N GLY A 73 7.48 -7.44 7.49
CA GLY A 73 7.20 -7.25 8.90
C GLY A 73 6.85 -5.80 9.30
N ALA A 74 6.93 -4.86 8.37
CA ALA A 74 6.55 -3.47 8.63
C ALA A 74 5.04 -3.34 8.81
N GLU A 75 4.63 -2.55 9.80
CA GLU A 75 3.24 -2.17 9.98
C GLU A 75 2.93 -0.96 9.11
N VAL A 76 1.87 -1.05 8.33
CA VAL A 76 1.45 0.01 7.40
C VAL A 76 0.01 0.42 7.64
N LYS A 77 -0.26 1.68 7.36
CA LYS A 77 -1.59 2.29 7.42
C LYS A 77 -1.85 3.08 6.14
N SER A 78 -3.06 3.54 5.98
CA SER A 78 -3.47 4.36 4.84
C SER A 78 -2.51 5.53 4.60
N GLY A 79 -2.05 5.66 3.37
CA GLY A 79 -1.11 6.71 2.95
C GLY A 79 0.37 6.38 3.10
N ASP A 80 0.73 5.31 3.78
CA ASP A 80 2.14 4.89 3.89
C ASP A 80 2.69 4.41 2.55
N ILE A 81 3.97 4.69 2.30
CA ILE A 81 4.64 4.31 1.05
C ILE A 81 5.04 2.83 1.11
N LEU A 82 4.60 2.07 0.13
CA LEU A 82 5.00 0.67 -0.05
C LEU A 82 6.22 0.54 -0.96
N VAL A 83 6.21 1.24 -2.07
CA VAL A 83 7.30 1.24 -3.04
C VAL A 83 7.53 2.67 -3.49
N GLY A 84 8.72 3.19 -3.24
CA GLY A 84 9.10 4.52 -3.70
C GLY A 84 9.37 4.50 -5.19
N LYS A 85 8.66 5.31 -5.94
CA LYS A 85 8.81 5.43 -7.39
C LYS A 85 8.73 6.89 -7.81
N VAL A 86 9.56 7.27 -8.75
CA VAL A 86 9.57 8.60 -9.34
C VAL A 86 9.46 8.50 -10.85
N THR A 87 8.74 9.44 -11.43
CA THR A 87 8.52 9.52 -12.87
C THR A 87 9.07 10.84 -13.39
N PRO A 88 9.84 10.87 -14.50
CA PRO A 88 10.34 12.10 -15.08
C PRO A 88 9.21 13.06 -15.47
N LYS A 89 9.41 14.36 -15.20
CA LYS A 89 8.50 15.43 -15.63
C LYS A 89 8.98 16.06 -16.92
N GLY A 90 8.03 16.43 -17.79
CA GLY A 90 8.31 17.34 -18.91
C GLY A 90 8.46 18.80 -18.45
N GLU A 91 9.12 19.61 -19.24
CA GLU A 91 9.29 21.05 -18.94
C GLU A 91 7.97 21.79 -18.78
N THR A 92 6.91 21.34 -19.45
CA THR A 92 5.57 21.93 -19.37
C THR A 92 4.84 21.60 -18.07
N GLU A 93 5.26 20.57 -17.35
CA GLU A 93 4.67 20.12 -16.08
C GLU A 93 5.31 20.78 -14.86
N LEU A 94 6.38 21.56 -15.04
CA LEU A 94 7.04 22.28 -13.97
C LEU A 94 6.18 23.44 -13.48
N THR A 95 6.04 23.56 -12.16
CA THR A 95 5.42 24.73 -11.56
C THR A 95 6.34 25.95 -11.71
N ALA A 96 5.78 27.16 -11.55
CA ALA A 96 6.58 28.39 -11.61
C ALA A 96 7.71 28.39 -10.57
N GLU A 97 7.48 27.84 -9.38
CA GLU A 97 8.47 27.69 -8.31
C GLU A 97 9.59 26.72 -8.70
N GLU A 98 9.24 25.58 -9.31
CA GLU A 98 10.22 24.61 -9.79
C GLU A 98 11.08 25.16 -10.92
N ARG A 99 10.50 25.95 -11.84
CA ARG A 99 11.23 26.65 -12.89
C ARG A 99 12.21 27.67 -12.34
N LEU A 100 11.80 28.40 -11.31
CA LEU A 100 12.63 29.37 -10.62
C LEU A 100 13.81 28.69 -9.92
N LEU A 101 13.56 27.61 -9.18
CA LEU A 101 14.60 26.82 -8.53
C LEU A 101 15.59 26.24 -9.53
N ARG A 102 15.11 25.78 -10.69
CA ARG A 102 15.96 25.28 -11.76
C ARG A 102 16.84 26.37 -12.36
N ALA A 103 16.30 27.58 -12.51
CA ALA A 103 17.05 28.73 -13.01
C ALA A 103 18.13 29.20 -12.04
N ILE A 104 17.86 29.13 -10.72
CA ILE A 104 18.78 29.57 -9.67
C ILE A 104 19.82 28.50 -9.31
N PHE A 105 19.41 27.24 -9.17
CA PHE A 105 20.24 26.13 -8.70
C PHE A 105 20.71 25.17 -9.79
N GLY A 106 20.37 25.46 -11.07
CA GLY A 106 20.74 24.61 -12.19
C GLY A 106 20.02 23.25 -12.17
N GLU A 107 20.68 22.21 -12.69
CA GLU A 107 20.11 20.84 -12.81
C GLU A 107 19.91 20.12 -11.45
N LYS A 108 20.23 20.74 -10.34
CA LYS A 108 20.06 20.18 -9.00
C LYS A 108 18.59 20.11 -8.58
N ALA A 109 17.70 20.85 -9.22
CA ALA A 109 16.27 20.69 -9.01
C ALA A 109 15.81 19.43 -9.77
N ARG A 110 15.36 18.42 -9.05
CA ARG A 110 14.92 17.16 -9.65
C ARG A 110 13.69 17.35 -10.53
N GLU A 111 13.78 16.88 -11.76
CA GLU A 111 12.69 16.90 -12.74
C GLU A 111 11.83 15.64 -12.66
N VAL A 112 11.54 15.18 -11.44
CA VAL A 112 10.75 13.99 -11.22
C VAL A 112 9.57 14.28 -10.30
N ARG A 113 8.49 13.56 -10.52
CA ARG A 113 7.32 13.60 -9.64
C ARG A 113 7.21 12.28 -8.88
N ASP A 114 6.66 12.36 -7.68
CA ASP A 114 6.38 11.21 -6.85
C ASP A 114 5.18 10.43 -7.42
N THR A 115 5.43 9.21 -7.86
CA THR A 115 4.41 8.25 -8.31
C THR A 115 4.46 6.97 -7.50
N SER A 116 4.90 7.06 -6.25
CA SER A 116 5.07 5.92 -5.35
C SER A 116 3.76 5.19 -5.10
N LEU A 117 3.87 3.87 -4.95
CA LEU A 117 2.75 3.05 -4.51
C LEU A 117 2.51 3.29 -3.02
N ARG A 118 1.31 3.70 -2.68
CA ARG A 118 0.89 3.96 -1.30
C ARG A 118 -0.24 3.02 -0.92
N VAL A 119 -0.37 2.78 0.39
CA VAL A 119 -1.51 2.03 0.93
C VAL A 119 -2.80 2.80 0.65
N PRO A 120 -3.80 2.18 0.01
CA PRO A 120 -5.07 2.84 -0.26
C PRO A 120 -5.80 3.30 0.99
N HIS A 121 -6.69 4.26 0.81
CA HIS A 121 -7.48 4.79 1.91
C HIS A 121 -8.32 3.70 2.59
N GLY A 122 -8.25 3.63 3.90
CA GLY A 122 -8.99 2.65 4.70
C GLY A 122 -8.32 1.28 4.84
N GLU A 123 -7.19 1.05 4.18
CA GLU A 123 -6.43 -0.18 4.28
C GLU A 123 -5.31 -0.06 5.33
N TYR A 124 -5.00 -1.16 5.98
CA TYR A 124 -3.92 -1.25 6.97
C TYR A 124 -3.47 -2.70 7.10
N GLY A 125 -2.36 -2.95 7.73
CA GLY A 125 -1.90 -4.30 7.99
C GLY A 125 -0.40 -4.41 8.20
N ILE A 126 0.11 -5.62 8.00
CA ILE A 126 1.51 -5.96 8.14
C ILE A 126 2.00 -6.55 6.81
N ILE A 127 3.17 -6.12 6.38
CA ILE A 127 3.80 -6.67 5.18
C ILE A 127 4.28 -8.10 5.46
N VAL A 128 3.71 -9.07 4.76
CA VAL A 128 4.05 -10.50 4.93
C VAL A 128 5.00 -11.00 3.88
N ASP A 129 5.00 -10.41 2.68
CA ASP A 129 5.91 -10.78 1.61
C ASP A 129 6.07 -9.63 0.62
N VAL A 130 7.22 -9.60 -0.05
CA VAL A 130 7.51 -8.67 -1.13
C VAL A 130 8.26 -9.43 -2.23
N LYS A 131 7.78 -9.32 -3.46
CA LYS A 131 8.40 -9.96 -4.63
C LYS A 131 8.81 -8.91 -5.65
N VAL A 132 10.01 -9.04 -6.16
CA VAL A 132 10.57 -8.16 -7.18
C VAL A 132 10.84 -8.98 -8.44
N PHE A 133 10.28 -8.55 -9.56
CA PHE A 133 10.48 -9.19 -10.87
C PHE A 133 11.24 -8.25 -11.78
N THR A 134 12.33 -8.75 -12.34
CA THR A 134 13.14 -8.04 -13.34
C THR A 134 13.20 -8.91 -14.61
N PRO A 135 13.59 -8.35 -15.78
CA PRO A 135 13.74 -9.14 -17.00
C PRO A 135 14.73 -10.32 -16.87
N GLU A 136 15.63 -10.23 -15.89
CA GLU A 136 16.64 -11.27 -15.61
C GLU A 136 16.06 -12.47 -14.88
N ASN A 137 15.01 -12.28 -14.07
CA ASN A 137 14.41 -13.32 -13.23
C ASN A 137 12.97 -13.70 -13.62
N SER A 138 12.40 -13.04 -14.62
CA SER A 138 11.04 -13.33 -15.10
C SER A 138 10.92 -13.04 -16.59
N ASP A 139 10.44 -14.02 -17.35
CA ASP A 139 10.17 -13.88 -18.79
C ASP A 139 8.77 -13.32 -19.06
N GLU A 140 7.98 -13.08 -18.01
CA GLU A 140 6.57 -12.68 -18.12
C GLU A 140 6.34 -11.16 -18.14
N LEU A 141 7.40 -10.36 -18.06
CA LEU A 141 7.26 -8.91 -18.08
C LEU A 141 6.85 -8.42 -19.47
N GLN A 142 5.89 -7.49 -19.49
CA GLN A 142 5.43 -6.88 -20.72
C GLN A 142 6.52 -5.98 -21.32
N PRO A 143 6.53 -5.78 -22.67
CA PRO A 143 7.46 -4.87 -23.29
C PRO A 143 7.37 -3.46 -22.68
N GLY A 144 8.53 -2.85 -22.42
CA GLY A 144 8.62 -1.52 -21.81
C GLY A 144 8.58 -1.51 -20.28
N VAL A 145 8.34 -2.63 -19.65
CA VAL A 145 8.40 -2.77 -18.18
C VAL A 145 9.81 -3.14 -17.77
N ARG A 146 10.40 -2.37 -16.86
CA ARG A 146 11.75 -2.59 -16.34
C ARG A 146 11.76 -3.44 -15.08
N GLU A 147 10.79 -3.22 -14.21
CA GLU A 147 10.74 -3.87 -12.91
C GLU A 147 9.30 -3.87 -12.40
N VAL A 148 8.91 -4.95 -11.75
CA VAL A 148 7.60 -5.09 -11.09
C VAL A 148 7.84 -5.46 -9.64
N VAL A 149 7.17 -4.75 -8.73
CA VAL A 149 7.23 -5.03 -7.29
C VAL A 149 5.83 -5.36 -6.80
N ARG A 150 5.67 -6.50 -6.14
CA ARG A 150 4.43 -6.91 -5.47
C ARG A 150 4.63 -6.92 -3.98
N CYS A 151 3.71 -6.27 -3.29
CA CYS A 151 3.67 -6.27 -1.83
C CYS A 151 2.41 -6.98 -1.36
N TYR A 152 2.54 -7.86 -0.39
CA TYR A 152 1.44 -8.59 0.21
C TYR A 152 1.22 -8.07 1.63
N ILE A 153 0.01 -7.56 1.89
CA ILE A 153 -0.38 -7.01 3.18
C ILE A 153 -1.39 -7.93 3.84
N ALA A 154 -1.07 -8.43 5.03
CA ALA A 154 -2.00 -9.20 5.85
C ALA A 154 -2.75 -8.28 6.79
N GLN A 155 -4.06 -8.31 6.71
CA GLN A 155 -4.95 -7.56 7.57
C GLN A 155 -5.72 -8.50 8.47
N LYS A 156 -5.63 -8.28 9.77
CA LYS A 156 -6.38 -9.05 10.77
C LYS A 156 -7.69 -8.32 11.07
N ARG A 157 -8.80 -8.89 10.61
CA ARG A 157 -10.13 -8.31 10.80
C ARG A 157 -10.89 -9.03 11.89
N LYS A 158 -11.20 -8.30 12.96
CA LYS A 158 -12.07 -8.78 14.03
C LYS A 158 -13.52 -8.56 13.64
N ILE A 159 -14.41 -9.38 14.18
CA ILE A 159 -15.84 -9.19 13.96
C ILE A 159 -16.31 -7.83 14.50
N SER A 160 -17.10 -7.12 13.72
CA SER A 160 -17.62 -5.80 14.04
C SER A 160 -19.11 -5.71 13.70
N VAL A 161 -19.74 -4.63 14.15
CA VAL A 161 -21.15 -4.36 13.82
C VAL A 161 -21.30 -4.21 12.31
N GLY A 162 -22.30 -4.88 11.76
CA GLY A 162 -22.54 -4.91 10.31
C GLY A 162 -22.03 -6.14 9.60
N ASP A 163 -21.20 -6.95 10.24
CA ASP A 163 -20.72 -8.20 9.66
C ASP A 163 -21.82 -9.24 9.62
N LYS A 164 -21.91 -9.92 8.47
CA LYS A 164 -22.90 -10.96 8.25
C LYS A 164 -22.41 -12.29 8.81
N MET A 165 -23.26 -12.93 9.59
CA MET A 165 -22.98 -14.23 10.18
C MET A 165 -23.88 -15.31 9.62
N ALA A 166 -23.37 -16.54 9.56
CA ALA A 166 -24.14 -17.68 9.10
C ALA A 166 -23.83 -18.93 9.94
N GLY A 167 -24.84 -19.78 10.11
CA GLY A 167 -24.66 -21.14 10.64
C GLY A 167 -24.66 -22.15 9.48
N ARG A 168 -24.73 -23.44 9.84
CA ARG A 168 -24.81 -24.53 8.84
C ARG A 168 -26.16 -24.57 8.10
N HIS A 169 -27.17 -23.97 8.69
CA HIS A 169 -28.52 -23.94 8.12
C HIS A 169 -29.11 -22.54 8.17
#